data_2b8715d00c14de4b21fdcb087097453e
#
_entry.id   2b8715d00c14de4b21fdcb087097453e
#
_cell.length_a   1.000
_cell.length_b   1.000
_cell.length_c   1.000
_cell.angle_alpha   90.00
_cell.angle_beta   90.00
_cell.angle_gamma   90.00
#
_symmetry.space_group_name_H-M   'P 1'
#
loop_
_entity.id
_entity.type
_entity.pdbx_description
1 polymer ?
#
loop_
_entity_poly.entity_id
_entity_poly.type
_entity_poly.pdbx_seq_one_letter_code
_entity_poly.pdbx_strand_id
1 'polypeptide(L)'
;INIPTTRSLSAILTGDNVYREETYPGAVLCRVARSHIRVGTFQYFYSREDTKSLKILADYFIKNHFPNLEKKENKYFELFKNVVDGQIDLVAKWMKVGFIHGVMNTDNTSISCETIDYGPCAFIDNYKNDKVFSSIDSMGRYSYKNQPNILMWNMTCFASTLVPLLEGKEEKNIDILQKEIFSIPEKYKSRWLIEFSKKIGLKNVYPENEILINRFLEILESENLDFTNSFRGLIKELENSNELVSKTDTFKSWKNDWKKLLKNKSSKEEVGKTI
;
A
#
# COMPACT_ATOMS: atom_id res chain seq x y z
N ILE A 1 8.33 -7.50 9.43
CA ILE A 1 7.68 -6.52 8.52
C ILE A 1 6.28 -6.29 9.04
N ASN A 2 5.99 -5.09 9.58
CA ASN A 2 4.68 -4.76 10.14
C ASN A 2 3.78 -4.13 9.05
N ILE A 3 3.27 -4.96 8.13
CA ILE A 3 2.25 -4.55 7.15
C ILE A 3 0.89 -4.97 7.70
N PRO A 4 -0.06 -4.04 7.92
CA PRO A 4 -1.39 -4.37 8.39
C PRO A 4 -2.11 -5.30 7.41
N THR A 5 -2.66 -6.39 7.93
CA THR A 5 -3.31 -7.41 7.11
C THR A 5 -4.34 -8.18 7.92
N THR A 6 -5.36 -8.71 7.24
CA THR A 6 -6.26 -9.72 7.79
C THR A 6 -5.50 -11.00 8.13
N ARG A 7 -6.00 -11.77 9.08
CA ARG A 7 -5.39 -13.02 9.56
C ARG A 7 -6.34 -14.18 9.35
N SER A 8 -5.79 -15.36 9.06
CA SER A 8 -6.54 -16.60 9.08
C SER A 8 -6.59 -17.12 10.51
N LEU A 9 -7.79 -17.39 11.03
CA LEU A 9 -8.01 -17.99 12.33
C LEU A 9 -8.03 -19.53 12.20
N SER A 10 -8.82 -20.04 11.23
CA SER A 10 -8.98 -21.46 10.99
C SER A 10 -9.33 -21.73 9.53
N ALA A 11 -9.01 -22.92 9.04
CA ALA A 11 -9.49 -23.46 7.80
C ALA A 11 -10.04 -24.88 8.07
N ILE A 12 -11.26 -25.16 7.61
CA ILE A 12 -11.97 -26.43 7.86
C ILE A 12 -12.41 -26.98 6.51
N LEU A 13 -12.04 -28.23 6.21
CA LEU A 13 -12.56 -28.94 5.05
C LEU A 13 -14.04 -29.25 5.26
N THR A 14 -14.88 -28.99 4.26
CA THR A 14 -16.33 -29.22 4.35
C THR A 14 -16.73 -30.67 4.04
N GLY A 15 -15.88 -31.41 3.33
CA GLY A 15 -16.21 -32.70 2.77
C GLY A 15 -16.89 -32.64 1.39
N ASP A 16 -17.33 -31.42 0.98
CA ASP A 16 -17.90 -31.19 -0.34
C ASP A 16 -16.81 -30.85 -1.35
N ASN A 17 -17.11 -31.02 -2.62
CA ASN A 17 -16.23 -30.63 -3.71
C ASN A 17 -16.61 -29.24 -4.26
N VAL A 18 -15.59 -28.47 -4.63
CA VAL A 18 -15.74 -27.23 -5.38
C VAL A 18 -15.32 -27.47 -6.82
N TYR A 19 -16.24 -27.24 -7.75
CA TYR A 19 -16.03 -27.42 -9.18
C TYR A 19 -15.61 -26.08 -9.82
N ARG A 20 -14.43 -26.05 -10.41
CA ARG A 20 -13.90 -24.94 -11.22
C ARG A 20 -13.34 -25.52 -12.52
N GLU A 21 -12.13 -25.15 -12.93
CA GLU A 21 -11.41 -25.80 -14.04
C GLU A 21 -11.15 -27.27 -13.72
N GLU A 22 -10.89 -27.57 -12.45
CA GLU A 22 -10.76 -28.90 -11.88
C GLU A 22 -11.63 -29.04 -10.63
N THR A 23 -11.73 -30.26 -10.11
CA THR A 23 -12.45 -30.55 -8.87
C THR A 23 -11.50 -30.43 -7.68
N TYR A 24 -11.80 -29.56 -6.73
CA TYR A 24 -11.00 -29.32 -5.53
C TYR A 24 -11.79 -29.64 -4.26
N PRO A 25 -11.13 -30.06 -3.17
CA PRO A 25 -11.77 -30.15 -1.87
C PRO A 25 -12.27 -28.78 -1.40
N GLY A 26 -13.53 -28.72 -0.99
CA GLY A 26 -14.12 -27.50 -0.43
C GLY A 26 -13.63 -27.24 0.99
N ALA A 27 -13.43 -25.96 1.32
CA ALA A 27 -13.03 -25.52 2.65
C ALA A 27 -13.67 -24.18 3.03
N VAL A 28 -13.90 -23.98 4.33
CA VAL A 28 -14.30 -22.70 4.92
C VAL A 28 -13.09 -22.08 5.63
N LEU A 29 -12.71 -20.87 5.21
CA LEU A 29 -11.64 -20.10 5.82
C LEU A 29 -12.23 -19.00 6.70
N CYS A 30 -11.95 -19.03 8.00
CA CYS A 30 -12.28 -17.94 8.91
C CYS A 30 -11.19 -16.88 8.89
N ARG A 31 -11.54 -15.64 8.54
CA ARG A 31 -10.64 -14.48 8.56
C ARG A 31 -11.01 -13.51 9.66
N VAL A 32 -9.99 -12.96 10.32
CA VAL A 32 -10.10 -11.93 11.36
C VAL A 32 -9.43 -10.66 10.89
N ALA A 33 -10.10 -9.52 11.05
CA ALA A 33 -9.62 -8.19 10.75
C ALA A 33 -10.02 -7.22 11.86
N ARG A 34 -9.38 -6.06 11.91
CA ARG A 34 -9.86 -4.95 12.76
C ARG A 34 -11.27 -4.50 12.33
N SER A 35 -11.50 -4.48 11.02
CA SER A 35 -12.80 -4.23 10.42
C SER A 35 -12.88 -4.84 9.03
N HIS A 36 -14.06 -5.30 8.64
CA HIS A 36 -14.38 -5.71 7.27
C HIS A 36 -15.16 -4.62 6.50
N ILE A 37 -15.31 -3.42 7.07
CA ILE A 37 -15.95 -2.29 6.40
C ILE A 37 -15.01 -1.74 5.33
N ARG A 38 -15.50 -1.61 4.11
CA ARG A 38 -14.76 -1.19 2.92
C ARG A 38 -15.30 0.12 2.39
N VAL A 39 -14.58 0.73 1.48
CA VAL A 39 -15.08 1.90 0.73
C VAL A 39 -16.42 1.56 0.05
N GLY A 40 -16.52 0.38 -0.58
CA GLY A 40 -17.76 -0.10 -1.20
C GLY A 40 -18.95 -0.20 -0.23
N THR A 41 -18.73 -0.47 1.05
CA THR A 41 -19.80 -0.47 2.06
C THR A 41 -20.43 0.92 2.23
N PHE A 42 -19.63 1.97 2.20
CA PHE A 42 -20.11 3.35 2.22
C PHE A 42 -20.83 3.71 0.91
N GLN A 43 -20.27 3.30 -0.24
CA GLN A 43 -20.90 3.50 -1.54
C GLN A 43 -22.27 2.84 -1.64
N TYR A 44 -22.48 1.69 -1.01
CA TYR A 44 -23.74 0.98 -1.00
C TYR A 44 -24.90 1.85 -0.44
N PHE A 45 -24.69 2.53 0.67
CA PHE A 45 -25.70 3.42 1.26
C PHE A 45 -25.78 4.75 0.51
N TYR A 46 -24.65 5.30 0.11
CA TYR A 46 -24.57 6.55 -0.64
C TYR A 46 -25.33 6.48 -1.97
N SER A 47 -25.16 5.41 -2.75
CA SER A 47 -25.86 5.23 -4.04
C SER A 47 -27.38 5.05 -3.92
N ARG A 48 -27.86 4.78 -2.72
CA ARG A 48 -29.28 4.66 -2.38
C ARG A 48 -29.83 5.89 -1.69
N GLU A 49 -29.04 6.94 -1.58
CA GLU A 49 -29.39 8.17 -0.87
C GLU A 49 -29.80 7.92 0.62
N ASP A 50 -29.39 6.78 1.18
CA ASP A 50 -29.65 6.42 2.58
C ASP A 50 -28.63 7.08 3.51
N THR A 51 -28.73 8.40 3.63
CA THR A 51 -27.84 9.20 4.49
C THR A 51 -27.94 8.80 5.96
N LYS A 52 -29.10 8.29 6.40
CA LYS A 52 -29.29 7.86 7.79
C LYS A 52 -28.42 6.64 8.11
N SER A 53 -28.49 5.60 7.28
CA SER A 53 -27.67 4.39 7.46
C SER A 53 -26.18 4.68 7.23
N LEU A 54 -25.85 5.54 6.27
CA LEU A 54 -24.49 6.00 6.01
C LEU A 54 -23.90 6.69 7.26
N LYS A 55 -24.67 7.55 7.93
CA LYS A 55 -24.27 8.20 9.17
C LYS A 55 -24.06 7.19 10.30
N ILE A 56 -24.96 6.23 10.47
CA ILE A 56 -24.84 5.17 11.48
C ILE A 56 -23.55 4.36 11.23
N LEU A 57 -23.26 4.00 9.98
CA LEU A 57 -22.04 3.29 9.61
C LEU A 57 -20.77 4.08 9.96
N ALA A 58 -20.74 5.37 9.61
CA ALA A 58 -19.61 6.24 9.91
C ALA A 58 -19.42 6.42 11.43
N ASP A 59 -20.49 6.68 12.17
CA ASP A 59 -20.47 6.82 13.62
C ASP A 59 -20.01 5.52 14.31
N TYR A 60 -20.52 4.37 13.86
CA TYR A 60 -20.09 3.06 14.33
C TYR A 60 -18.59 2.86 14.12
N PHE A 61 -18.09 3.18 12.93
CA PHE A 61 -16.66 3.02 12.62
C PHE A 61 -15.78 3.96 13.46
N ILE A 62 -16.18 5.24 13.59
CA ILE A 62 -15.49 6.20 14.44
C ILE A 62 -15.43 5.70 15.88
N LYS A 63 -16.57 5.30 16.46
CA LYS A 63 -16.65 4.83 17.85
C LYS A 63 -15.69 3.66 18.13
N ASN A 64 -15.58 2.70 17.21
CA ASN A 64 -14.82 1.48 17.43
C ASN A 64 -13.34 1.61 17.05
N HIS A 65 -12.97 2.50 16.12
CA HIS A 65 -11.61 2.58 15.57
C HIS A 65 -10.92 3.91 15.80
N PHE A 66 -11.68 5.00 15.99
CA PHE A 66 -11.17 6.35 16.23
C PHE A 66 -11.96 7.07 17.32
N PRO A 67 -12.08 6.52 18.55
CA PRO A 67 -12.94 7.10 19.60
C PRO A 67 -12.57 8.54 19.98
N ASN A 68 -11.31 8.93 19.73
CA ASN A 68 -10.86 10.31 19.92
C ASN A 68 -11.50 11.32 18.95
N LEU A 69 -12.14 10.86 17.88
CA LEU A 69 -12.84 11.71 16.92
C LEU A 69 -14.32 11.94 17.29
N GLU A 70 -14.92 11.12 18.14
CA GLU A 70 -16.38 11.17 18.44
C GLU A 70 -16.87 12.58 18.82
N LYS A 71 -16.07 13.31 19.57
CA LYS A 71 -16.41 14.64 20.10
C LYS A 71 -15.93 15.80 19.23
N LYS A 72 -15.30 15.52 18.09
CA LYS A 72 -14.85 16.57 17.17
C LYS A 72 -16.01 17.06 16.31
N GLU A 73 -16.10 18.37 16.14
CA GLU A 73 -17.10 19.02 15.30
C GLU A 73 -17.05 18.51 13.85
N ASN A 74 -15.85 18.34 13.30
CA ASN A 74 -15.62 17.87 11.93
C ASN A 74 -15.21 16.39 11.86
N LYS A 75 -15.78 15.52 12.70
CA LYS A 75 -15.37 14.11 12.88
C LYS A 75 -15.31 13.29 11.59
N TYR A 76 -16.20 13.54 10.64
CA TYR A 76 -16.22 12.79 9.36
C TYR A 76 -15.08 13.23 8.43
N PHE A 77 -14.71 14.51 8.42
CA PHE A 77 -13.53 14.98 7.71
C PHE A 77 -12.24 14.43 8.36
N GLU A 78 -12.17 14.44 9.68
CA GLU A 78 -11.04 13.84 10.40
C GLU A 78 -10.96 12.32 10.18
N LEU A 79 -12.10 11.62 10.10
CA LEU A 79 -12.13 10.21 9.69
C LEU A 79 -11.50 10.04 8.31
N PHE A 80 -11.91 10.86 7.33
CA PHE A 80 -11.37 10.82 5.98
C PHE A 80 -9.85 10.97 5.97
N LYS A 81 -9.33 11.97 6.65
CA LYS A 81 -7.87 12.19 6.75
C LYS A 81 -7.12 11.01 7.35
N ASN A 82 -7.63 10.45 8.45
CA ASN A 82 -7.00 9.29 9.09
C ASN A 82 -6.99 8.07 8.17
N VAL A 83 -8.06 7.85 7.40
CA VAL A 83 -8.13 6.76 6.43
C VAL A 83 -7.16 7.01 5.28
N VAL A 84 -7.09 8.24 4.74
CA VAL A 84 -6.13 8.62 3.70
C VAL A 84 -4.69 8.34 4.14
N ASP A 85 -4.29 8.83 5.31
CA ASP A 85 -2.93 8.67 5.82
C ASP A 85 -2.60 7.18 6.08
N GLY A 86 -3.56 6.42 6.60
CA GLY A 86 -3.40 4.97 6.81
C GLY A 86 -3.29 4.17 5.51
N GLN A 87 -4.04 4.54 4.48
CA GLN A 87 -3.96 3.91 3.15
C GLN A 87 -2.65 4.26 2.44
N ILE A 88 -2.16 5.49 2.57
CA ILE A 88 -0.84 5.89 2.08
C ILE A 88 0.26 5.04 2.71
N ASP A 89 0.22 4.87 4.03
CA ASP A 89 1.16 4.02 4.77
C ASP A 89 1.12 2.57 4.30
N LEU A 90 -0.08 2.02 4.08
CA LEU A 90 -0.28 0.65 3.65
C LEU A 90 0.30 0.43 2.25
N VAL A 91 -0.08 1.27 1.29
CA VAL A 91 0.37 1.13 -0.11
C VAL A 91 1.88 1.37 -0.23
N ALA A 92 2.46 2.34 0.48
CA ALA A 92 3.90 2.54 0.49
C ALA A 92 4.67 1.30 1.02
N LYS A 93 4.12 0.61 2.02
CA LYS A 93 4.67 -0.66 2.52
C LYS A 93 4.52 -1.81 1.53
N TRP A 94 3.40 -1.88 0.78
CA TRP A 94 3.25 -2.85 -0.31
C TRP A 94 4.34 -2.64 -1.37
N MET A 95 4.50 -1.40 -1.82
CA MET A 95 5.55 -1.07 -2.79
C MET A 95 6.94 -1.47 -2.29
N LYS A 96 7.24 -1.19 -1.03
CA LYS A 96 8.52 -1.56 -0.42
C LYS A 96 8.84 -3.05 -0.51
N VAL A 97 7.85 -3.91 -0.37
CA VAL A 97 8.06 -5.36 -0.39
C VAL A 97 7.76 -6.02 -1.74
N GLY A 98 7.46 -5.22 -2.76
CA GLY A 98 7.12 -5.73 -4.09
C GLY A 98 5.76 -6.43 -4.15
N PHE A 99 4.83 -6.12 -3.25
CA PHE A 99 3.50 -6.68 -3.24
C PHE A 99 2.59 -5.97 -4.24
N ILE A 100 1.90 -6.77 -5.05
CA ILE A 100 0.85 -6.31 -5.96
C ILE A 100 -0.46 -6.93 -5.49
N HIS A 101 -1.43 -6.08 -5.15
CA HIS A 101 -2.75 -6.53 -4.71
C HIS A 101 -3.55 -7.17 -5.86
N GLY A 102 -3.45 -6.60 -7.05
CA GLY A 102 -4.05 -7.12 -8.28
C GLY A 102 -5.52 -6.77 -8.51
N VAL A 103 -6.30 -6.41 -7.50
CA VAL A 103 -7.70 -5.94 -7.63
C VAL A 103 -8.02 -4.92 -6.52
N MET A 104 -7.56 -3.69 -6.67
CA MET A 104 -7.78 -2.59 -5.72
C MET A 104 -9.06 -1.80 -6.04
N ASN A 105 -10.21 -2.48 -6.20
CA ASN A 105 -11.48 -1.78 -6.28
C ASN A 105 -11.98 -1.34 -4.88
N THR A 106 -13.10 -0.62 -4.82
CA THR A 106 -13.66 -0.12 -3.57
C THR A 106 -14.11 -1.21 -2.62
N ASP A 107 -14.47 -2.40 -3.14
CA ASP A 107 -14.87 -3.55 -2.33
C ASP A 107 -13.66 -4.27 -1.71
N ASN A 108 -12.46 -4.00 -2.20
CA ASN A 108 -11.21 -4.58 -1.73
C ASN A 108 -10.31 -3.55 -1.02
N THR A 109 -10.87 -2.38 -0.69
CA THR A 109 -10.18 -1.32 0.06
C THR A 109 -10.83 -1.14 1.42
N SER A 110 -10.21 -1.71 2.46
CA SER A 110 -10.68 -1.60 3.85
C SER A 110 -10.40 -0.23 4.41
N ILE A 111 -11.40 0.42 5.03
CA ILE A 111 -11.20 1.70 5.72
C ILE A 111 -10.45 1.56 7.06
N SER A 112 -10.22 0.33 7.55
CA SER A 112 -9.31 0.05 8.66
C SER A 112 -7.84 0.01 8.27
N CYS A 113 -7.53 0.23 6.97
CA CYS A 113 -6.18 0.25 6.42
C CYS A 113 -5.42 -1.06 6.64
N GLU A 114 -6.11 -2.19 6.45
CA GLU A 114 -5.55 -3.53 6.42
C GLU A 114 -5.68 -4.13 5.02
N THR A 115 -4.68 -4.93 4.61
CA THR A 115 -4.76 -5.69 3.36
C THR A 115 -5.83 -6.76 3.47
N ILE A 116 -6.77 -6.78 2.53
CA ILE A 116 -7.85 -7.76 2.44
C ILE A 116 -7.98 -8.29 1.02
N ASP A 117 -8.71 -9.40 0.85
CA ASP A 117 -9.05 -9.99 -0.44
C ASP A 117 -7.84 -10.37 -1.29
N TYR A 118 -7.20 -11.45 -0.86
CA TYR A 118 -6.02 -12.03 -1.50
C TYR A 118 -6.39 -12.90 -2.71
N GLY A 119 -6.99 -12.27 -3.74
CA GLY A 119 -7.32 -12.92 -5.00
C GLY A 119 -6.07 -13.08 -5.89
N PRO A 120 -5.91 -12.27 -6.95
CA PRO A 120 -4.78 -12.37 -7.88
C PRO A 120 -3.51 -11.66 -7.36
N CYS A 121 -3.33 -11.57 -6.05
CA CYS A 121 -2.18 -10.89 -5.45
C CYS A 121 -0.92 -11.77 -5.53
N ALA A 122 0.24 -11.12 -5.67
CA ALA A 122 1.53 -11.78 -5.56
C ALA A 122 2.65 -10.78 -5.22
N PHE A 123 3.81 -11.33 -4.90
CA PHE A 123 5.06 -10.57 -4.77
C PHE A 123 5.82 -10.62 -6.09
N ILE A 124 6.51 -9.54 -6.41
CA ILE A 124 7.38 -9.47 -7.60
C ILE A 124 8.62 -10.33 -7.35
N ASP A 125 8.90 -11.23 -8.28
CA ASP A 125 10.21 -11.88 -8.40
C ASP A 125 11.14 -10.93 -9.18
N ASN A 126 11.24 -11.07 -10.50
CA ASN A 126 11.99 -10.13 -11.34
C ASN A 126 11.26 -8.81 -11.44
N TYR A 127 11.97 -7.74 -11.08
CA TYR A 127 11.38 -6.41 -11.01
C TYR A 127 10.94 -5.90 -12.39
N LYS A 128 9.68 -5.50 -12.45
CA LYS A 128 9.10 -4.72 -13.53
C LYS A 128 8.12 -3.71 -12.95
N ASN A 129 8.30 -2.45 -13.30
CA ASN A 129 7.48 -1.37 -12.79
C ASN A 129 6.00 -1.50 -13.21
N ASP A 130 5.74 -2.05 -14.38
CA ASP A 130 4.39 -2.28 -14.92
C ASP A 130 3.85 -3.71 -14.68
N LYS A 131 4.46 -4.49 -13.79
CA LYS A 131 4.06 -5.87 -13.50
C LYS A 131 2.60 -5.95 -13.06
N VAL A 132 1.87 -6.89 -13.67
CA VAL A 132 0.47 -7.24 -13.38
C VAL A 132 0.38 -8.73 -13.07
N PHE A 133 -0.46 -9.12 -12.12
CA PHE A 133 -0.73 -10.52 -11.81
C PHE A 133 -2.18 -10.93 -12.09
N SER A 134 -3.11 -9.97 -12.13
CA SER A 134 -4.50 -10.26 -12.47
C SER A 134 -4.64 -10.57 -13.95
N SER A 135 -5.11 -11.78 -14.29
CA SER A 135 -5.30 -12.21 -15.68
C SER A 135 -6.38 -11.40 -16.44
N ILE A 136 -7.30 -10.78 -15.68
CA ILE A 136 -8.38 -9.96 -16.26
C ILE A 136 -7.99 -8.49 -16.40
N ASP A 137 -6.87 -8.07 -15.86
CA ASP A 137 -6.39 -6.69 -15.93
C ASP A 137 -5.52 -6.45 -17.17
N SER A 138 -6.15 -6.47 -18.34
CA SER A 138 -5.47 -6.29 -19.63
C SER A 138 -4.86 -4.91 -19.82
N MET A 139 -5.34 -3.90 -19.09
CA MET A 139 -4.90 -2.51 -19.20
C MET A 139 -3.86 -2.09 -18.14
N GLY A 140 -3.50 -3.00 -17.25
CA GLY A 140 -2.55 -2.70 -16.18
C GLY A 140 -3.07 -1.70 -15.15
N ARG A 141 -4.41 -1.64 -14.95
CA ARG A 141 -5.04 -0.76 -13.97
C ARG A 141 -4.45 -0.97 -12.57
N TYR A 142 -4.18 -2.23 -12.21
CA TYR A 142 -3.66 -2.65 -10.91
C TYR A 142 -2.20 -3.07 -10.97
N SER A 143 -1.44 -2.57 -11.95
CA SER A 143 0.00 -2.82 -12.03
C SER A 143 0.72 -2.22 -10.82
N TYR A 144 1.93 -2.73 -10.54
CA TYR A 144 2.75 -2.28 -9.41
C TYR A 144 2.85 -0.74 -9.34
N LYS A 145 3.28 -0.09 -10.42
CA LYS A 145 3.45 1.37 -10.48
C LYS A 145 2.14 2.15 -10.31
N ASN A 146 0.99 1.53 -10.63
CA ASN A 146 -0.28 2.22 -10.62
C ASN A 146 -1.03 2.13 -9.29
N GLN A 147 -0.57 1.32 -8.34
CA GLN A 147 -1.21 1.16 -7.03
C GLN A 147 -1.44 2.49 -6.28
N PRO A 148 -0.50 3.48 -6.29
CA PRO A 148 -0.74 4.78 -5.68
C PRO A 148 -1.86 5.58 -6.34
N ASN A 149 -2.00 5.50 -7.67
CA ASN A 149 -3.08 6.18 -8.39
C ASN A 149 -4.46 5.56 -8.05
N ILE A 150 -4.50 4.24 -7.92
CA ILE A 150 -5.73 3.55 -7.53
C ILE A 150 -6.07 3.81 -6.06
N LEU A 151 -5.10 3.96 -5.18
CA LEU A 151 -5.32 4.48 -3.83
C LEU A 151 -6.04 5.83 -3.89
N MET A 152 -5.53 6.80 -4.65
CA MET A 152 -6.14 8.13 -4.79
C MET A 152 -7.58 8.02 -5.33
N TRP A 153 -7.82 7.16 -6.32
CA TRP A 153 -9.15 6.91 -6.85
C TRP A 153 -10.11 6.35 -5.77
N ASN A 154 -9.67 5.36 -4.99
CA ASN A 154 -10.47 4.81 -3.88
C ASN A 154 -10.79 5.88 -2.83
N MET A 155 -9.83 6.74 -2.50
CA MET A 155 -10.06 7.84 -1.55
C MET A 155 -11.02 8.87 -2.12
N THR A 156 -10.99 9.13 -3.41
CA THR A 156 -11.99 9.99 -4.09
C THR A 156 -13.39 9.38 -3.97
N CYS A 157 -13.54 8.07 -4.22
CA CYS A 157 -14.80 7.37 -4.02
C CYS A 157 -15.29 7.45 -2.57
N PHE A 158 -14.39 7.28 -1.60
CA PHE A 158 -14.73 7.38 -0.18
C PHE A 158 -15.13 8.81 0.21
N ALA A 159 -14.39 9.83 -0.24
CA ALA A 159 -14.71 11.23 -0.01
C ALA A 159 -16.13 11.59 -0.48
N SER A 160 -16.51 11.16 -1.68
CA SER A 160 -17.84 11.41 -2.23
C SER A 160 -18.95 10.90 -1.32
N THR A 161 -18.74 9.75 -0.66
CA THR A 161 -19.72 9.18 0.28
C THR A 161 -19.85 9.99 1.58
N LEU A 162 -18.84 10.76 1.94
CA LEU A 162 -18.83 11.53 3.18
C LEU A 162 -19.42 12.94 3.02
N VAL A 163 -19.54 13.44 1.78
CA VAL A 163 -20.08 14.80 1.51
C VAL A 163 -21.40 15.04 2.24
N PRO A 164 -22.43 14.16 2.18
CA PRO A 164 -23.71 14.39 2.84
C PRO A 164 -23.67 14.29 4.37
N LEU A 165 -22.57 13.87 4.96
CA LEU A 165 -22.36 13.79 6.41
C LEU A 165 -21.66 15.03 7.00
N LEU A 166 -21.04 15.85 6.14
CA LEU A 166 -20.34 17.04 6.58
C LEU A 166 -21.31 18.20 6.83
N GLU A 167 -21.07 18.96 7.88
CA GLU A 167 -21.86 20.15 8.20
C GLU A 167 -21.47 21.35 7.33
N GLY A 168 -22.43 22.21 7.05
CA GLY A 168 -22.20 23.47 6.32
C GLY A 168 -22.60 23.40 4.86
N LYS A 169 -21.99 24.26 4.03
CA LYS A 169 -22.30 24.35 2.60
C LYS A 169 -21.59 23.23 1.85
N GLU A 170 -22.31 22.50 1.01
CA GLU A 170 -21.79 21.39 0.22
C GLU A 170 -20.57 21.77 -0.61
N GLU A 171 -20.57 22.92 -1.27
CA GLU A 171 -19.43 23.40 -2.07
C GLU A 171 -18.14 23.50 -1.24
N LYS A 172 -18.24 24.02 0.01
CA LYS A 172 -17.09 24.08 0.92
C LYS A 172 -16.63 22.71 1.38
N ASN A 173 -17.58 21.79 1.61
CA ASN A 173 -17.30 20.41 2.00
C ASN A 173 -16.56 19.68 0.88
N ILE A 174 -16.99 19.84 -0.36
CA ILE A 174 -16.30 19.30 -1.53
C ILE A 174 -14.88 19.88 -1.62
N ASP A 175 -14.73 21.19 -1.43
CA ASP A 175 -13.45 21.89 -1.54
C ASP A 175 -12.39 21.38 -0.53
N ILE A 176 -12.79 21.17 0.73
CA ILE A 176 -11.88 20.64 1.75
C ILE A 176 -11.49 19.16 1.49
N LEU A 177 -12.43 18.34 1.01
CA LEU A 177 -12.16 16.96 0.64
C LEU A 177 -11.24 16.89 -0.59
N GLN A 178 -11.46 17.72 -1.61
CA GLN A 178 -10.61 17.80 -2.80
C GLN A 178 -9.19 18.23 -2.45
N LYS A 179 -9.01 19.21 -1.58
CA LYS A 179 -7.67 19.63 -1.10
C LYS A 179 -6.92 18.48 -0.45
N GLU A 180 -7.61 17.68 0.37
CA GLU A 180 -7.02 16.51 0.99
C GLU A 180 -6.64 15.44 -0.05
N ILE A 181 -7.52 15.17 -1.03
CA ILE A 181 -7.27 14.23 -2.14
C ILE A 181 -6.05 14.69 -2.95
N PHE A 182 -5.96 15.96 -3.31
CA PHE A 182 -4.83 16.50 -4.08
C PHE A 182 -3.51 16.51 -3.31
N SER A 183 -3.55 16.38 -1.99
CA SER A 183 -2.34 16.22 -1.17
C SER A 183 -1.78 14.78 -1.18
N ILE A 184 -2.58 13.79 -1.62
CA ILE A 184 -2.20 12.36 -1.60
C ILE A 184 -0.89 12.07 -2.35
N PRO A 185 -0.67 12.56 -3.58
CA PRO A 185 0.56 12.27 -4.31
C PRO A 185 1.83 12.70 -3.58
N GLU A 186 1.82 13.89 -2.98
CA GLU A 186 2.96 14.42 -2.23
C GLU A 186 3.18 13.64 -0.91
N LYS A 187 2.12 13.41 -0.16
CA LYS A 187 2.15 12.59 1.07
C LYS A 187 2.67 11.18 0.76
N TYR A 188 2.15 10.54 -0.30
CA TYR A 188 2.59 9.23 -0.72
C TYR A 188 4.06 9.23 -1.12
N LYS A 189 4.50 10.18 -1.93
CA LYS A 189 5.90 10.33 -2.33
C LYS A 189 6.82 10.42 -1.11
N SER A 190 6.45 11.24 -0.14
CA SER A 190 7.20 11.39 1.11
C SER A 190 7.28 10.07 1.89
N ARG A 191 6.16 9.33 1.97
CA ARG A 191 6.12 8.06 2.68
C ARG A 191 6.89 6.97 1.96
N TRP A 192 6.75 6.88 0.64
CA TRP A 192 7.51 5.98 -0.22
C TRP A 192 9.01 6.21 -0.07
N LEU A 193 9.45 7.46 -0.09
CA LEU A 193 10.85 7.83 0.07
C LEU A 193 11.40 7.38 1.44
N ILE A 194 10.62 7.53 2.51
CA ILE A 194 10.98 7.03 3.85
C ILE A 194 11.17 5.51 3.83
N GLU A 195 10.21 4.78 3.27
CA GLU A 195 10.23 3.31 3.28
C GLU A 195 11.36 2.74 2.41
N PHE A 196 11.61 3.33 1.23
CA PHE A 196 12.69 2.88 0.35
C PHE A 196 14.07 3.35 0.82
N SER A 197 14.21 4.52 1.42
CA SER A 197 15.46 4.93 2.07
C SER A 197 15.88 3.92 3.13
N LYS A 198 14.94 3.51 3.99
CA LYS A 198 15.19 2.45 4.97
C LYS A 198 15.57 1.13 4.30
N LYS A 199 14.91 0.77 3.20
CA LYS A 199 15.17 -0.47 2.47
C LYS A 199 16.59 -0.55 1.88
N ILE A 200 17.20 0.58 1.54
CA ILE A 200 18.61 0.66 1.10
C ILE A 200 19.56 1.05 2.24
N GLY A 201 19.11 1.00 3.50
CA GLY A 201 19.92 1.24 4.69
C GLY A 201 20.21 2.71 5.03
N LEU A 202 19.46 3.65 4.46
CA LEU A 202 19.62 5.08 4.77
C LEU A 202 18.65 5.49 5.89
N LYS A 203 19.17 5.94 7.04
CA LYS A 203 18.36 6.42 8.17
C LYS A 203 17.66 7.73 7.89
N ASN A 204 18.40 8.66 7.30
CA ASN A 204 17.90 10.00 7.04
C ASN A 204 17.34 10.09 5.63
N VAL A 205 16.24 10.82 5.52
CA VAL A 205 15.53 11.01 4.26
C VAL A 205 15.89 12.37 3.69
N TYR A 206 16.50 12.36 2.51
CA TYR A 206 16.90 13.55 1.76
C TYR A 206 16.38 13.44 0.32
N PRO A 207 16.16 14.56 -0.39
CA PRO A 207 15.70 14.53 -1.78
C PRO A 207 16.61 13.68 -2.71
N GLU A 208 17.92 13.71 -2.49
CA GLU A 208 18.89 12.91 -3.27
C GLU A 208 18.73 11.39 -3.11
N ASN A 209 18.08 10.92 -2.03
CA ASN A 209 17.77 9.50 -1.86
C ASN A 209 16.81 9.02 -2.95
N GLU A 210 15.88 9.86 -3.41
CA GLU A 210 14.94 9.52 -4.47
C GLU A 210 15.66 9.15 -5.77
N ILE A 211 16.64 9.97 -6.15
CA ILE A 211 17.44 9.72 -7.36
C ILE A 211 18.19 8.39 -7.25
N LEU A 212 18.78 8.14 -6.09
CA LEU A 212 19.51 6.90 -5.85
C LEU A 212 18.62 5.67 -5.89
N ILE A 213 17.43 5.75 -5.26
CA ILE A 213 16.45 4.65 -5.23
C ILE A 213 15.96 4.36 -6.65
N ASN A 214 15.56 5.39 -7.40
CA ASN A 214 15.04 5.23 -8.76
C ASN A 214 16.10 4.61 -9.69
N ARG A 215 17.36 5.07 -9.64
CA ARG A 215 18.45 4.45 -10.39
C ARG A 215 18.65 2.96 -10.04
N PHE A 216 18.46 2.58 -8.78
CA PHE A 216 18.55 1.17 -8.41
C PHE A 216 17.40 0.36 -9.01
N LEU A 217 16.17 0.87 -8.91
CA LEU A 217 15.00 0.22 -9.52
C LEU A 217 15.12 0.10 -11.05
N GLU A 218 15.65 1.12 -11.72
CA GLU A 218 15.96 1.07 -13.17
C GLU A 218 16.99 -0.02 -13.51
N ILE A 219 18.02 -0.20 -12.67
CA ILE A 219 18.98 -1.29 -12.83
C ILE A 219 18.29 -2.63 -12.66
N LEU A 220 17.44 -2.80 -11.64
CA LEU A 220 16.71 -4.04 -11.43
C LEU A 220 15.84 -4.39 -12.65
N GLU A 221 15.16 -3.40 -13.23
CA GLU A 221 14.29 -3.59 -14.39
C GLU A 221 15.09 -3.92 -15.66
N SER A 222 16.13 -3.12 -15.97
CA SER A 222 16.93 -3.30 -17.19
C SER A 222 17.72 -4.60 -17.21
N GLU A 223 18.14 -5.09 -16.05
CA GLU A 223 18.88 -6.34 -15.91
C GLU A 223 18.00 -7.54 -15.53
N ASN A 224 16.68 -7.32 -15.45
CA ASN A 224 15.68 -8.35 -15.08
C ASN A 224 16.03 -9.06 -13.77
N LEU A 225 16.44 -8.31 -12.76
CA LEU A 225 16.90 -8.85 -11.47
C LEU A 225 15.72 -9.10 -10.52
N ASP A 226 15.90 -10.10 -9.64
CA ASP A 226 14.97 -10.39 -8.57
C ASP A 226 14.89 -9.23 -7.57
N PHE A 227 13.67 -8.76 -7.29
CA PHE A 227 13.43 -7.61 -6.44
C PHE A 227 13.91 -7.85 -4.99
N THR A 228 13.47 -8.95 -4.39
CA THR A 228 13.76 -9.23 -2.98
C THR A 228 15.23 -9.58 -2.77
N ASN A 229 15.79 -10.45 -3.62
CA ASN A 229 17.16 -10.89 -3.49
C ASN A 229 18.16 -9.78 -3.80
N SER A 230 17.85 -8.85 -4.70
CA SER A 230 18.71 -7.71 -4.99
C SER A 230 18.84 -6.79 -3.77
N PHE A 231 17.74 -6.45 -3.09
CA PHE A 231 17.83 -5.66 -1.86
C PHE A 231 18.57 -6.41 -0.74
N ARG A 232 18.35 -7.72 -0.58
CA ARG A 232 19.11 -8.54 0.38
C ARG A 232 20.59 -8.62 0.02
N GLY A 233 20.91 -8.65 -1.27
CA GLY A 233 22.28 -8.65 -1.78
C GLY A 233 23.06 -7.40 -1.41
N LEU A 234 22.42 -6.26 -1.16
CA LEU A 234 23.08 -5.03 -0.71
C LEU A 234 23.83 -5.22 0.62
N ILE A 235 23.37 -6.13 1.50
CA ILE A 235 24.09 -6.46 2.74
C ILE A 235 25.44 -7.11 2.39
N LYS A 236 25.42 -8.09 1.48
CA LYS A 236 26.63 -8.79 1.01
C LYS A 236 27.62 -7.86 0.32
N GLU A 237 27.11 -6.85 -0.40
CA GLU A 237 27.92 -5.80 -1.03
C GLU A 237 28.68 -4.92 -0.01
N LEU A 238 28.17 -4.79 1.22
CA LEU A 238 28.85 -4.11 2.32
C LEU A 238 29.94 -4.98 2.95
N GLU A 239 29.73 -6.29 2.97
CA GLU A 239 30.65 -7.27 3.54
C GLU A 239 31.81 -7.63 2.57
N ASN A 240 31.82 -7.04 1.36
CA ASN A 240 32.74 -7.37 0.27
C ASN A 240 32.73 -8.86 -0.11
N SER A 241 31.56 -9.48 -0.01
CA SER A 241 31.32 -10.85 -0.47
C SER A 241 31.53 -10.95 -1.99
N ASN A 242 31.88 -12.13 -2.47
CA ASN A 242 31.97 -12.43 -3.90
C ASN A 242 30.60 -12.55 -4.58
N GLU A 243 29.52 -12.59 -3.81
CA GLU A 243 28.16 -12.59 -4.32
C GLU A 243 27.70 -11.15 -4.59
N LEU A 244 27.74 -10.74 -5.84
CA LEU A 244 27.35 -9.40 -6.28
C LEU A 244 25.90 -9.40 -6.75
N VAL A 245 25.18 -8.31 -6.47
CA VAL A 245 23.81 -8.07 -7.01
C VAL A 245 23.87 -8.02 -8.54
N SER A 246 24.86 -7.30 -9.08
CA SER A 246 25.15 -7.22 -10.51
C SER A 246 26.65 -6.95 -10.74
N LYS A 247 27.14 -7.30 -11.95
CA LYS A 247 28.52 -7.08 -12.38
C LYS A 247 28.67 -5.91 -13.35
N THR A 248 27.56 -5.27 -13.74
CA THR A 248 27.56 -4.18 -14.72
C THR A 248 28.24 -2.92 -14.18
N ASP A 249 28.76 -2.11 -15.07
CA ASP A 249 29.39 -0.85 -14.69
C ASP A 249 28.36 0.17 -14.17
N THR A 250 27.12 0.08 -14.64
CA THR A 250 26.00 0.87 -14.14
C THR A 250 25.75 0.59 -12.65
N PHE A 251 25.69 -0.69 -12.27
CA PHE A 251 25.53 -1.07 -10.87
C PHE A 251 26.76 -0.68 -10.03
N LYS A 252 27.98 -0.86 -10.54
CA LYS A 252 29.21 -0.45 -9.84
C LYS A 252 29.21 1.06 -9.56
N SER A 253 28.82 1.88 -10.54
CA SER A 253 28.68 3.33 -10.38
C SER A 253 27.67 3.67 -9.30
N TRP A 254 26.47 3.07 -9.38
CA TRP A 254 25.41 3.25 -8.39
C TRP A 254 25.90 2.85 -6.98
N LYS A 255 26.56 1.70 -6.85
CA LYS A 255 27.10 1.20 -5.58
C LYS A 255 28.11 2.17 -4.94
N ASN A 256 28.92 2.80 -5.74
CA ASN A 256 29.90 3.80 -5.24
C ASN A 256 29.17 5.02 -4.66
N ASP A 257 28.13 5.52 -5.33
CA ASP A 257 27.34 6.65 -4.83
C ASP A 257 26.56 6.26 -3.56
N TRP A 258 25.97 5.08 -3.53
CA TRP A 258 25.29 4.53 -2.36
C TRP A 258 26.24 4.41 -1.15
N LYS A 259 27.45 3.83 -1.35
CA LYS A 259 28.45 3.70 -0.26
C LYS A 259 28.94 5.05 0.26
N LYS A 260 29.00 6.09 -0.56
CA LYS A 260 29.32 7.46 -0.10
C LYS A 260 28.23 8.00 0.83
N LEU A 261 26.96 7.82 0.47
CA LEU A 261 25.84 8.26 1.31
C LEU A 261 25.79 7.50 2.64
N LEU A 262 26.03 6.20 2.63
CA LEU A 262 26.10 5.39 3.86
C LEU A 262 27.20 5.84 4.81
N LYS A 263 28.41 6.07 4.34
CA LYS A 263 29.56 6.52 5.16
C LYS A 263 29.28 7.84 5.86
N ASN A 264 28.57 8.72 5.20
CA ASN A 264 28.30 10.06 5.71
C ASN A 264 27.10 10.09 6.69
N LYS A 265 26.23 9.08 6.69
CA LYS A 265 24.87 9.20 7.27
C LYS A 265 24.37 7.98 8.06
N SER A 266 25.10 6.85 8.14
CA SER A 266 24.63 5.62 8.83
C SER A 266 25.76 4.68 9.27
N SER A 267 25.56 3.91 10.36
CA SER A 267 26.46 2.84 10.73
C SER A 267 26.19 1.55 9.94
N LYS A 268 27.22 0.74 9.67
CA LYS A 268 27.07 -0.55 8.95
C LYS A 268 26.11 -1.51 9.64
N GLU A 269 26.07 -1.50 10.96
CA GLU A 269 25.22 -2.38 11.79
C GLU A 269 23.72 -2.08 11.62
N GLU A 270 23.38 -0.85 11.27
CA GLU A 270 22.00 -0.40 11.10
C GLU A 270 21.44 -0.72 9.71
N VAL A 271 22.31 -0.82 8.69
CA VAL A 271 21.91 -1.23 7.34
C VAL A 271 21.35 -2.65 7.37
N GLY A 272 22.01 -3.59 8.03
CA GLY A 272 21.56 -4.97 8.14
C GLY A 272 20.22 -5.17 8.88
N LYS A 273 19.81 -4.20 9.72
CA LYS A 273 18.53 -4.26 10.44
C LYS A 273 17.36 -3.68 9.64
N THR A 274 17.63 -2.92 8.60
CA THR A 274 16.62 -2.15 7.84
C THR A 274 16.31 -2.78 6.47
N ILE A 275 17.21 -3.52 5.90
CA ILE A 275 17.04 -4.32 4.69
C ILE A 275 16.44 -5.67 5.02
#